data_05e0ab17715465a8550ec14079980f01
#
_entry.id   05e0ab17715465a8550ec14079980f01
#
_cell.length_a   1.000
_cell.length_b   1.000
_cell.length_c   1.000
_cell.angle_alpha   90.00
_cell.angle_beta   90.00
_cell.angle_gamma   90.00
#
_symmetry.space_group_name_H-M   'P 1'
#
loop_
_entity.id
_entity.type
_entity.pdbx_description
1 polymer ?
#
loop_
_entity_poly.entity_id
_entity_poly.type
_entity_poly.pdbx_seq_one_letter_code
_entity_poly.pdbx_strand_id
1 'polypeptide(L)'
;MRIGIIGAGQIGGALARRLTKLGHEVSIANSRGPESLAALAQETGAKAVKAPEAARSGDLVIVTIPMKNIPRLSALFAGVPEDVVVVDTGNYYPQQRDGRIDPIENGTTESRWVAEQLGRPVTKVFNNIYAKHLLERGKPKGATGRIALPVAGDDKRAKDVVIRLLDELGFDGVDAGSLDQSWRQQPGTPVYNRDLDAAQVRDALFRA
;
A
#
# COMPACT_ATOMS: atom_id res chain seq x y z
N MET A 1 13.53 8.86 2.90
CA MET A 1 12.21 9.53 3.04
C MET A 1 11.69 9.30 4.45
N ARG A 2 10.76 10.16 4.88
CA ARG A 2 9.94 9.96 6.08
C ARG A 2 8.64 9.29 5.66
N ILE A 3 8.34 8.13 6.24
CA ILE A 3 7.23 7.28 5.83
C ILE A 3 6.34 6.95 7.03
N GLY A 4 5.05 7.29 6.94
CA GLY A 4 4.05 6.86 7.89
C GLY A 4 3.38 5.55 7.45
N ILE A 5 3.19 4.61 8.37
CA ILE A 5 2.44 3.37 8.11
C ILE A 5 1.27 3.30 9.08
N ILE A 6 0.06 3.28 8.54
CA ILE A 6 -1.18 3.12 9.31
C ILE A 6 -1.69 1.69 9.10
N GLY A 7 -1.45 0.85 10.10
CA GLY A 7 -1.72 -0.58 10.07
C GLY A 7 -0.44 -1.40 10.20
N ALA A 8 -0.36 -2.20 11.26
CA ALA A 8 0.81 -3.04 11.56
C ALA A 8 0.48 -4.53 11.40
N GLY A 9 -0.31 -4.86 10.38
CA GLY A 9 -0.59 -6.23 9.97
C GLY A 9 0.58 -6.85 9.19
N GLN A 10 0.32 -7.92 8.45
CA GLN A 10 1.37 -8.64 7.71
C GLN A 10 2.09 -7.73 6.70
N ILE A 11 1.36 -6.98 5.86
CA ILE A 11 1.94 -6.06 4.89
C ILE A 11 2.64 -4.89 5.57
N GLY A 12 1.98 -4.21 6.51
CA GLY A 12 2.58 -3.06 7.22
C GLY A 12 3.82 -3.43 8.01
N GLY A 13 3.83 -4.58 8.67
CA GLY A 13 5.00 -5.10 9.37
C GLY A 13 6.16 -5.47 8.44
N ALA A 14 5.86 -6.07 7.27
CA ALA A 14 6.87 -6.37 6.25
C ALA A 14 7.48 -5.08 5.67
N LEU A 15 6.64 -4.08 5.37
CA LEU A 15 7.09 -2.78 4.90
C LEU A 15 7.94 -2.05 5.94
N ALA A 16 7.53 -2.04 7.21
CA ALA A 16 8.31 -1.42 8.28
C ALA A 16 9.73 -2.01 8.34
N ARG A 17 9.86 -3.35 8.33
CA ARG A 17 11.16 -4.05 8.33
C ARG A 17 12.03 -3.70 7.14
N ARG A 18 11.44 -3.70 5.94
CA ARG A 18 12.16 -3.44 4.71
C ARG A 18 12.60 -1.97 4.58
N LEU A 19 11.69 -1.05 4.87
CA LEU A 19 11.92 0.38 4.71
C LEU A 19 12.93 0.92 5.71
N THR A 20 12.88 0.50 6.97
CA THR A 20 13.90 0.89 7.96
C THR A 20 15.27 0.33 7.61
N LYS A 21 15.35 -0.92 7.12
CA LYS A 21 16.60 -1.52 6.64
C LYS A 21 17.21 -0.75 5.47
N LEU A 22 16.40 -0.10 4.65
CA LEU A 22 16.84 0.78 3.55
C LEU A 22 17.21 2.20 4.02
N GLY A 23 17.13 2.50 5.31
CA GLY A 23 17.48 3.80 5.88
C GLY A 23 16.37 4.85 5.83
N HIS A 24 15.11 4.46 5.56
CA HIS A 24 13.99 5.38 5.69
C HIS A 24 13.60 5.61 7.14
N GLU A 25 13.13 6.82 7.46
CA GLU A 25 12.53 7.13 8.76
C GLU A 25 11.08 6.65 8.76
N VAL A 26 10.80 5.56 9.48
CA VAL A 26 9.48 4.94 9.51
C VAL A 26 8.77 5.23 10.82
N SER A 27 7.56 5.78 10.74
CA SER A 27 6.60 5.90 11.84
C SER A 27 5.45 4.92 11.61
N ILE A 28 5.17 4.02 12.56
CA ILE A 28 4.13 3.00 12.41
C ILE A 28 3.08 3.10 13.50
N ALA A 29 1.82 2.94 13.11
CA ALA A 29 0.67 3.00 13.99
C ALA A 29 -0.30 1.84 13.77
N ASN A 30 -1.03 1.50 14.81
CA ASN A 30 -2.18 0.60 14.74
C ASN A 30 -3.32 1.11 15.64
N SER A 31 -4.44 0.38 15.67
CA SER A 31 -5.62 0.75 16.47
C SER A 31 -5.48 0.46 17.98
N ARG A 32 -4.44 -0.28 18.40
CA ARG A 32 -4.22 -0.68 19.82
C ARG A 32 -3.25 0.24 20.56
N GLY A 33 -2.66 1.19 19.85
CA GLY A 33 -1.69 2.14 20.43
C GLY A 33 -0.23 1.70 20.27
N PRO A 34 0.71 2.66 20.44
CA PRO A 34 2.14 2.45 20.19
C PRO A 34 2.77 1.38 21.11
N GLU A 35 2.27 1.21 22.33
CA GLU A 35 2.76 0.19 23.27
C GLU A 35 2.66 -1.23 22.71
N SER A 36 1.61 -1.51 21.93
CA SER A 36 1.41 -2.80 21.26
C SER A 36 2.39 -3.06 20.12
N LEU A 37 3.16 -2.06 19.72
CA LEU A 37 4.17 -2.11 18.65
C LEU A 37 5.60 -2.10 19.19
N ALA A 38 5.81 -2.14 20.51
CA ALA A 38 7.13 -2.04 21.13
C ALA A 38 8.13 -3.07 20.58
N ALA A 39 7.70 -4.32 20.42
CA ALA A 39 8.55 -5.38 19.86
C ALA A 39 8.95 -5.10 18.40
N LEU A 40 8.03 -4.66 17.57
CA LEU A 40 8.31 -4.30 16.18
C LEU A 40 9.22 -3.07 16.09
N ALA A 41 8.99 -2.08 16.92
CA ALA A 41 9.81 -0.87 17.00
C ALA A 41 11.24 -1.21 17.42
N GLN A 42 11.41 -2.06 18.43
CA GLN A 42 12.73 -2.53 18.89
C GLN A 42 13.45 -3.34 17.81
N GLU A 43 12.73 -4.22 17.12
CA GLU A 43 13.29 -5.06 16.04
C GLU A 43 13.77 -4.21 14.85
N THR A 44 13.02 -3.17 14.49
CA THR A 44 13.20 -2.47 13.21
C THR A 44 13.85 -1.10 13.35
N GLY A 45 13.78 -0.47 14.49
CA GLY A 45 14.07 0.95 14.66
C GLY A 45 12.96 1.91 14.19
N ALA A 46 11.82 1.39 13.73
CA ALA A 46 10.66 2.22 13.42
C ALA A 46 10.09 2.88 14.68
N LYS A 47 9.58 4.10 14.56
CA LYS A 47 8.93 4.82 15.67
C LYS A 47 7.47 4.34 15.79
N ALA A 48 7.13 3.69 16.90
CA ALA A 48 5.75 3.39 17.24
C ALA A 48 5.04 4.67 17.68
N VAL A 49 4.00 5.07 16.97
CA VAL A 49 3.29 6.34 17.18
C VAL A 49 1.77 6.14 17.13
N LYS A 50 0.99 7.18 17.45
CA LYS A 50 -0.46 7.20 17.21
C LYS A 50 -0.75 7.45 15.73
N ALA A 51 -1.92 7.01 15.25
CA ALA A 51 -2.29 7.15 13.84
C ALA A 51 -2.24 8.60 13.30
N PRO A 52 -2.65 9.64 14.04
CA PRO A 52 -2.49 11.04 13.59
C PRO A 52 -1.03 11.46 13.38
N GLU A 53 -0.11 10.93 14.17
CA GLU A 53 1.31 11.21 14.04
C GLU A 53 1.88 10.48 12.81
N ALA A 54 1.50 9.21 12.58
CA ALA A 54 1.90 8.48 11.39
C ALA A 54 1.38 9.15 10.11
N ALA A 55 0.13 9.66 10.10
CA ALA A 55 -0.45 10.37 8.95
C ALA A 55 0.31 11.65 8.60
N ARG A 56 0.95 12.30 9.57
CA ARG A 56 1.68 13.57 9.40
C ARG A 56 3.20 13.40 9.36
N SER A 57 3.70 12.17 9.40
CA SER A 57 5.12 11.92 9.63
C SER A 57 6.02 12.21 8.44
N GLY A 58 5.48 12.52 7.26
CA GLY A 58 6.44 12.84 6.23
C GLY A 58 5.98 12.88 4.78
N ASP A 59 6.78 12.30 3.92
CA ASP A 59 6.70 12.45 2.47
C ASP A 59 5.71 11.45 1.84
N LEU A 60 5.43 10.34 2.56
CA LEU A 60 4.57 9.27 2.10
C LEU A 60 3.84 8.60 3.27
N VAL A 61 2.57 8.28 3.09
CA VAL A 61 1.75 7.54 4.07
C VAL A 61 1.19 6.27 3.43
N ILE A 62 1.43 5.13 4.05
CA ILE A 62 0.92 3.82 3.62
C ILE A 62 -0.25 3.42 4.51
N VAL A 63 -1.42 3.24 3.91
CA VAL A 63 -2.63 2.75 4.58
C VAL A 63 -2.75 1.25 4.31
N THR A 64 -2.64 0.46 5.39
CA THR A 64 -2.68 -1.01 5.31
C THR A 64 -3.58 -1.59 6.40
N ILE A 65 -4.87 -1.24 6.35
CA ILE A 65 -5.91 -1.66 7.29
C ILE A 65 -7.09 -2.30 6.54
N PRO A 66 -7.95 -3.08 7.22
CA PRO A 66 -9.20 -3.58 6.62
C PRO A 66 -10.08 -2.46 6.05
N MET A 67 -10.70 -2.72 4.90
CA MET A 67 -11.51 -1.75 4.16
C MET A 67 -12.61 -1.12 5.04
N LYS A 68 -13.32 -1.91 5.83
CA LYS A 68 -14.37 -1.43 6.75
C LYS A 68 -13.93 -0.37 7.75
N ASN A 69 -12.61 -0.22 7.97
CA ASN A 69 -12.07 0.75 8.93
C ASN A 69 -11.58 2.04 8.27
N ILE A 70 -11.51 2.10 6.93
CA ILE A 70 -11.05 3.26 6.18
C ILE A 70 -11.83 4.53 6.52
N PRO A 71 -13.18 4.53 6.63
CA PRO A 71 -13.94 5.74 6.95
C PRO A 71 -13.52 6.41 8.27
N ARG A 72 -12.97 5.64 9.22
CA ARG A 72 -12.49 6.17 10.51
C ARG A 72 -11.21 7.00 10.37
N LEU A 73 -10.53 6.93 9.24
CA LEU A 73 -9.30 7.68 8.99
C LEU A 73 -9.53 9.06 8.36
N SER A 74 -10.73 9.35 7.86
CA SER A 74 -11.03 10.61 7.15
C SER A 74 -10.49 11.86 7.89
N ALA A 75 -10.82 11.98 9.18
CA ALA A 75 -10.39 13.11 9.99
C ALA A 75 -8.86 13.20 10.19
N LEU A 76 -8.14 12.08 10.06
CA LEU A 76 -6.67 12.08 10.19
C LEU A 76 -6.00 12.76 9.00
N PHE A 77 -6.62 12.68 7.83
CA PHE A 77 -6.07 13.22 6.59
C PHE A 77 -6.44 14.68 6.33
N ALA A 78 -7.42 15.26 7.04
CA ALA A 78 -7.86 16.64 6.87
C ALA A 78 -6.74 17.70 7.09
N GLY A 79 -5.69 17.36 7.83
CA GLY A 79 -4.55 18.26 8.08
C GLY A 79 -3.23 17.78 7.49
N VAL A 80 -3.26 16.76 6.61
CA VAL A 80 -2.07 16.26 5.92
C VAL A 80 -1.83 17.10 4.66
N PRO A 81 -0.60 17.62 4.42
CA PRO A 81 -0.29 18.41 3.22
C PRO A 81 -0.65 17.67 1.92
N GLU A 82 -1.09 18.41 0.91
CA GLU A 82 -1.56 17.83 -0.36
C GLU A 82 -0.46 17.11 -1.15
N ASP A 83 0.79 17.52 -0.95
CA ASP A 83 1.96 16.91 -1.61
C ASP A 83 2.39 15.57 -1.00
N VAL A 84 1.84 15.19 0.15
CA VAL A 84 2.09 13.88 0.74
C VAL A 84 1.44 12.77 -0.09
N VAL A 85 2.25 11.83 -0.55
CA VAL A 85 1.76 10.67 -1.31
C VAL A 85 1.05 9.68 -0.38
N VAL A 86 -0.19 9.31 -0.71
CA VAL A 86 -0.93 8.30 0.06
C VAL A 86 -1.02 7.01 -0.75
N VAL A 87 -0.58 5.92 -0.14
CA VAL A 87 -0.61 4.57 -0.70
C VAL A 87 -1.72 3.76 -0.06
N ASP A 88 -2.57 3.15 -0.88
CA ASP A 88 -3.56 2.15 -0.47
C ASP A 88 -3.07 0.74 -0.83
N THR A 89 -3.03 -0.13 0.18
CA THR A 89 -2.65 -1.55 0.02
C THR A 89 -3.84 -2.48 0.21
N GLY A 90 -5.04 -1.94 0.32
CA GLY A 90 -6.24 -2.67 0.70
C GLY A 90 -6.71 -3.66 -0.36
N ASN A 91 -7.46 -4.65 0.09
CA ASN A 91 -8.31 -5.52 -0.70
C ASN A 91 -9.65 -5.64 0.00
N TYR A 92 -10.72 -5.75 -0.78
CA TYR A 92 -12.07 -5.93 -0.28
C TYR A 92 -12.44 -7.40 -0.16
N TYR A 93 -12.80 -7.82 1.05
CA TYR A 93 -13.22 -9.19 1.35
C TYR A 93 -14.56 -9.18 2.11
N PRO A 94 -15.70 -9.05 1.39
CA PRO A 94 -17.01 -8.85 2.03
C PRO A 94 -17.41 -9.97 2.97
N GLN A 95 -17.22 -11.24 2.58
CA GLN A 95 -17.65 -12.38 3.39
C GLN A 95 -16.70 -12.70 4.55
N GLN A 96 -15.39 -12.44 4.38
CA GLN A 96 -14.41 -12.86 5.38
C GLN A 96 -14.10 -11.80 6.42
N ARG A 97 -14.22 -10.49 6.08
CA ARG A 97 -13.65 -9.44 6.92
C ARG A 97 -14.41 -8.12 6.95
N ASP A 98 -14.78 -7.62 5.78
CA ASP A 98 -15.15 -6.19 5.66
C ASP A 98 -16.67 -5.96 5.75
N GLY A 99 -17.49 -6.99 5.52
CA GLY A 99 -18.92 -6.82 5.31
C GLY A 99 -19.22 -6.17 3.96
N ARG A 100 -20.48 -5.96 3.66
CA ARG A 100 -20.93 -5.34 2.42
C ARG A 100 -20.64 -3.83 2.43
N ILE A 101 -20.05 -3.34 1.34
CA ILE A 101 -19.79 -1.92 1.06
C ILE A 101 -20.49 -1.58 -0.25
N ASP A 102 -21.70 -0.99 -0.16
CA ASP A 102 -22.59 -0.79 -1.30
C ASP A 102 -21.95 -0.07 -2.51
N PRO A 103 -21.15 1.01 -2.36
CA PRO A 103 -20.52 1.64 -3.51
C PRO A 103 -19.60 0.67 -4.28
N ILE A 104 -18.83 -0.19 -3.59
CA ILE A 104 -17.95 -1.17 -4.21
C ILE A 104 -18.75 -2.25 -4.91
N GLU A 105 -19.80 -2.76 -4.28
CA GLU A 105 -20.70 -3.75 -4.89
C GLU A 105 -21.45 -3.19 -6.12
N ASN A 106 -21.61 -1.88 -6.20
CA ASN A 106 -22.25 -1.17 -7.31
C ASN A 106 -21.25 -0.69 -8.37
N GLY A 107 -19.99 -1.15 -8.32
CA GLY A 107 -19.00 -0.94 -9.39
C GLY A 107 -17.94 0.13 -9.15
N THR A 108 -17.94 0.83 -8.00
CA THR A 108 -16.81 1.68 -7.62
C THR A 108 -15.59 0.81 -7.34
N THR A 109 -14.43 1.13 -7.93
CA THR A 109 -13.21 0.37 -7.63
C THR A 109 -12.82 0.53 -6.16
N GLU A 110 -12.19 -0.49 -5.59
CA GLU A 110 -11.80 -0.49 -4.17
C GLU A 110 -11.03 0.78 -3.77
N SER A 111 -10.00 1.14 -4.55
CA SER A 111 -9.16 2.30 -4.20
C SER A 111 -9.79 3.65 -4.57
N ARG A 112 -10.74 3.70 -5.50
CA ARG A 112 -11.56 4.90 -5.71
C ARG A 112 -12.41 5.17 -4.47
N TRP A 113 -13.07 4.13 -3.95
CA TRP A 113 -13.81 4.24 -2.70
C TRP A 113 -12.91 4.66 -1.54
N VAL A 114 -11.69 4.10 -1.43
CA VAL A 114 -10.73 4.54 -0.39
C VAL A 114 -10.39 6.02 -0.54
N ALA A 115 -10.12 6.50 -1.76
CA ALA A 115 -9.83 7.92 -2.01
C ALA A 115 -10.98 8.83 -1.58
N GLU A 116 -12.22 8.44 -1.88
CA GLU A 116 -13.45 9.16 -1.45
C GLU A 116 -13.57 9.20 0.07
N GLN A 117 -13.35 8.08 0.77
CA GLN A 117 -13.43 8.03 2.22
C GLN A 117 -12.35 8.87 2.92
N LEU A 118 -11.14 8.90 2.35
CA LEU A 118 -10.03 9.70 2.90
C LEU A 118 -10.09 11.17 2.49
N GLY A 119 -10.94 11.53 1.51
CA GLY A 119 -11.06 12.88 0.97
C GLY A 119 -9.80 13.33 0.23
N ARG A 120 -9.02 12.38 -0.36
CA ARG A 120 -7.79 12.70 -1.09
C ARG A 120 -7.34 11.59 -2.05
N PRO A 121 -6.53 11.94 -3.08
CA PRO A 121 -5.98 10.94 -4.00
C PRO A 121 -5.15 9.88 -3.29
N VAL A 122 -5.23 8.64 -3.80
CA VAL A 122 -4.38 7.53 -3.36
C VAL A 122 -3.72 6.85 -4.56
N THR A 123 -2.63 6.13 -4.28
CA THR A 123 -1.97 5.23 -5.25
C THR A 123 -2.10 3.80 -4.74
N LYS A 124 -2.71 2.91 -5.55
CA LYS A 124 -2.86 1.49 -5.21
C LYS A 124 -1.61 0.72 -5.57
N VAL A 125 -1.06 0.01 -4.57
CA VAL A 125 0.08 -0.89 -4.74
C VAL A 125 0.18 -1.85 -3.54
N PHE A 126 0.98 -2.90 -3.62
CA PHE A 126 1.21 -3.94 -2.60
C PHE A 126 0.01 -4.83 -2.27
N ASN A 127 -1.14 -4.60 -2.85
CA ASN A 127 -2.35 -5.40 -2.59
C ASN A 127 -2.30 -6.81 -3.20
N ASN A 128 -1.43 -7.04 -4.19
CA ASN A 128 -1.34 -8.24 -5.00
C ASN A 128 -0.09 -9.10 -4.73
N ILE A 129 0.64 -8.84 -3.64
CA ILE A 129 1.81 -9.62 -3.23
C ILE A 129 1.60 -10.23 -1.84
N TYR A 130 2.07 -11.46 -1.64
CA TYR A 130 2.13 -12.04 -0.30
C TYR A 130 3.13 -11.31 0.59
N ALA A 131 2.76 -11.05 1.84
CA ALA A 131 3.63 -10.36 2.80
C ALA A 131 5.00 -11.04 2.97
N LYS A 132 5.04 -12.38 2.93
CA LYS A 132 6.28 -13.15 2.94
C LYS A 132 7.16 -12.84 1.73
N HIS A 133 6.57 -12.77 0.53
CA HIS A 133 7.33 -12.45 -0.69
C HIS A 133 7.80 -10.99 -0.69
N LEU A 134 6.97 -10.06 -0.21
CA LEU A 134 7.37 -8.66 0.00
C LEU A 134 8.57 -8.56 0.95
N LEU A 135 8.62 -9.38 1.99
CA LEU A 135 9.71 -9.39 2.96
C LEU A 135 11.00 -10.02 2.39
N GLU A 136 10.89 -11.15 1.67
CA GLU A 136 12.02 -12.04 1.40
C GLU A 136 12.47 -12.05 -0.07
N ARG A 137 11.63 -11.66 -1.05
CA ARG A 137 11.89 -11.89 -2.48
C ARG A 137 12.33 -10.67 -3.28
N GLY A 138 12.68 -9.57 -2.63
CA GLY A 138 13.28 -8.43 -3.31
C GLY A 138 14.62 -8.82 -3.95
N LYS A 139 14.84 -8.42 -5.21
CA LYS A 139 16.06 -8.70 -5.99
C LYS A 139 16.68 -7.41 -6.55
N PRO A 140 17.97 -7.41 -6.88
CA PRO A 140 18.60 -6.29 -7.58
C PRO A 140 17.93 -6.01 -8.94
N LYS A 141 18.04 -4.77 -9.41
CA LYS A 141 17.53 -4.37 -10.72
C LYS A 141 18.14 -5.21 -11.84
N GLY A 142 17.31 -5.67 -12.77
CA GLY A 142 17.72 -6.52 -13.90
C GLY A 142 17.91 -8.00 -13.56
N ALA A 143 17.76 -8.42 -12.30
CA ALA A 143 17.89 -9.83 -11.93
C ALA A 143 16.74 -10.68 -12.49
N THR A 144 17.06 -11.87 -13.00
CA THR A 144 16.07 -12.83 -13.49
C THR A 144 15.05 -13.20 -12.40
N GLY A 145 13.76 -13.18 -12.75
CA GLY A 145 12.67 -13.49 -11.82
C GLY A 145 12.50 -12.42 -10.72
N ARG A 146 12.88 -11.15 -11.00
CA ARG A 146 12.51 -10.02 -10.18
C ARG A 146 11.01 -9.81 -10.31
N ILE A 147 10.32 -9.76 -9.17
CA ILE A 147 8.86 -9.60 -9.12
C ILE A 147 8.51 -8.17 -9.48
N ALA A 148 7.46 -7.99 -10.26
CA ALA A 148 6.88 -6.70 -10.58
C ALA A 148 5.52 -6.52 -9.91
N LEU A 149 5.24 -5.29 -9.49
CA LEU A 149 3.97 -4.91 -8.85
C LEU A 149 3.27 -3.84 -9.68
N PRO A 150 1.96 -3.98 -9.95
CA PRO A 150 1.16 -2.96 -10.60
C PRO A 150 0.96 -1.76 -9.66
N VAL A 151 1.01 -0.57 -10.23
CA VAL A 151 0.83 0.71 -9.54
C VAL A 151 -0.26 1.50 -10.26
N ALA A 152 -1.42 1.68 -9.66
CA ALA A 152 -2.53 2.44 -10.22
C ALA A 152 -2.78 3.74 -9.44
N GLY A 153 -3.07 4.82 -10.15
CA GLY A 153 -3.34 6.13 -9.53
C GLY A 153 -3.45 7.22 -10.58
N ASP A 154 -4.11 8.32 -10.22
CA ASP A 154 -4.36 9.43 -11.15
C ASP A 154 -3.21 10.44 -11.15
N ASP A 155 -2.45 10.56 -10.06
CA ASP A 155 -1.29 11.44 -9.94
C ASP A 155 -0.02 10.72 -10.43
N LYS A 156 0.50 11.20 -11.57
CA LYS A 156 1.75 10.68 -12.15
C LYS A 156 2.93 10.85 -11.19
N ARG A 157 3.04 11.99 -10.48
CA ARG A 157 4.13 12.24 -9.53
C ARG A 157 4.10 11.22 -8.39
N ALA A 158 2.91 10.95 -7.84
CA ALA A 158 2.74 9.95 -6.79
C ALA A 158 3.11 8.54 -7.29
N LYS A 159 2.69 8.15 -8.50
CA LYS A 159 3.10 6.87 -9.10
C LYS A 159 4.62 6.79 -9.28
N ASP A 160 5.27 7.83 -9.76
CA ASP A 160 6.73 7.88 -9.94
C ASP A 160 7.48 7.73 -8.60
N VAL A 161 6.98 8.33 -7.52
CA VAL A 161 7.52 8.16 -6.15
C VAL A 161 7.40 6.69 -5.72
N VAL A 162 6.23 6.09 -5.89
CA VAL A 162 5.95 4.70 -5.50
C VAL A 162 6.78 3.71 -6.34
N ILE A 163 6.93 3.93 -7.65
CA ILE A 163 7.74 3.07 -8.52
C ILE A 163 9.22 3.11 -8.10
N ARG A 164 9.76 4.28 -7.73
CA ARG A 164 11.12 4.36 -7.17
C ARG A 164 11.25 3.61 -5.85
N LEU A 165 10.26 3.73 -4.96
CA LEU A 165 10.25 3.00 -3.69
C LEU A 165 10.22 1.48 -3.92
N LEU A 166 9.47 1.01 -4.92
CA LEU A 166 9.46 -0.40 -5.32
C LEU A 166 10.85 -0.85 -5.79
N ASP A 167 11.54 -0.03 -6.61
CA ASP A 167 12.90 -0.35 -7.08
C ASP A 167 13.89 -0.49 -5.91
N GLU A 168 13.84 0.39 -4.91
CA GLU A 168 14.62 0.32 -3.67
C GLU A 168 14.29 -0.95 -2.85
N LEU A 169 13.01 -1.33 -2.81
CA LEU A 169 12.56 -2.57 -2.18
C LEU A 169 12.94 -3.83 -2.95
N GLY A 170 13.48 -3.72 -4.16
CA GLY A 170 13.88 -4.85 -5.00
C GLY A 170 12.77 -5.41 -5.89
N PHE A 171 11.77 -4.61 -6.22
CA PHE A 171 10.64 -4.95 -7.10
C PHE A 171 10.59 -4.00 -8.29
N ASP A 172 10.06 -4.46 -9.42
CA ASP A 172 9.75 -3.57 -10.53
C ASP A 172 8.35 -2.96 -10.33
N GLY A 173 8.20 -1.66 -10.61
CA GLY A 173 6.88 -1.01 -10.66
C GLY A 173 6.36 -0.99 -12.11
N VAL A 174 5.13 -1.43 -12.32
CA VAL A 174 4.43 -1.34 -13.61
C VAL A 174 3.27 -0.37 -13.48
N ASP A 175 3.27 0.71 -14.26
CA ASP A 175 2.12 1.61 -14.32
C ASP A 175 0.89 0.86 -14.83
N ALA A 176 -0.13 0.75 -13.98
CA ALA A 176 -1.37 0.04 -14.23
C ALA A 176 -2.53 0.99 -14.61
N GLY A 177 -2.22 2.26 -14.89
CA GLY A 177 -3.18 3.26 -15.31
C GLY A 177 -3.78 4.10 -14.18
N SER A 178 -5.00 4.59 -14.39
CA SER A 178 -5.73 5.41 -13.43
C SER A 178 -6.24 4.59 -12.24
N LEU A 179 -6.73 5.30 -11.22
CA LEU A 179 -7.34 4.66 -10.07
C LEU A 179 -8.61 3.88 -10.43
N ASP A 180 -9.35 4.32 -11.44
CA ASP A 180 -10.52 3.60 -11.95
C ASP A 180 -10.16 2.30 -12.67
N GLN A 181 -8.93 2.16 -13.14
CA GLN A 181 -8.40 0.92 -13.72
C GLN A 181 -7.81 -0.04 -12.67
N SER A 182 -7.75 0.37 -11.40
CA SER A 182 -7.17 -0.42 -10.31
C SER A 182 -7.89 -1.75 -10.03
N TRP A 183 -9.12 -1.92 -10.55
CA TRP A 183 -9.83 -3.20 -10.46
C TRP A 183 -9.06 -4.36 -11.10
N ARG A 184 -8.19 -4.09 -12.09
CA ARG A 184 -7.37 -5.10 -12.78
C ARG A 184 -6.34 -5.78 -11.87
N GLN A 185 -6.09 -5.22 -10.68
CA GLN A 185 -5.18 -5.79 -9.69
C GLN A 185 -5.88 -6.25 -8.40
N GLN A 186 -7.22 -6.27 -8.38
CA GLN A 186 -8.03 -6.72 -7.25
C GLN A 186 -8.05 -8.26 -7.12
N PRO A 187 -8.54 -8.80 -6.00
CA PRO A 187 -8.74 -10.23 -5.81
C PRO A 187 -9.52 -10.88 -6.97
N GLY A 188 -9.07 -12.05 -7.41
CA GLY A 188 -9.68 -12.78 -8.51
C GLY A 188 -9.15 -12.45 -9.91
N THR A 189 -8.35 -11.40 -10.07
CA THR A 189 -7.75 -11.02 -11.37
C THR A 189 -6.46 -11.80 -11.68
N PRO A 190 -6.04 -11.86 -12.96
CA PRO A 190 -4.86 -12.61 -13.38
C PRO A 190 -3.55 -12.20 -12.70
N VAL A 191 -3.41 -10.94 -12.25
CA VAL A 191 -2.19 -10.44 -11.58
C VAL A 191 -2.19 -10.66 -10.07
N TYR A 192 -3.35 -11.01 -9.48
CA TYR A 192 -3.50 -11.07 -8.03
C TYR A 192 -2.74 -12.26 -7.41
N ASN A 193 -1.91 -11.97 -6.38
CA ASN A 193 -1.12 -12.96 -5.62
C ASN A 193 -0.25 -13.89 -6.50
N ARG A 194 0.33 -13.33 -7.56
CA ARG A 194 1.26 -14.04 -8.43
C ARG A 194 2.60 -13.32 -8.50
N ASP A 195 3.68 -14.09 -8.45
CA ASP A 195 5.05 -13.59 -8.62
C ASP A 195 5.35 -13.51 -10.13
N LEU A 196 4.98 -12.43 -10.75
CA LEU A 196 5.16 -12.14 -12.17
C LEU A 196 6.29 -11.13 -12.38
N ASP A 197 7.00 -11.24 -13.50
CA ASP A 197 7.89 -10.18 -13.96
C ASP A 197 7.12 -9.02 -14.63
N ALA A 198 7.81 -7.94 -15.02
CA ALA A 198 7.18 -6.75 -15.56
C ALA A 198 6.43 -6.99 -16.89
N ALA A 199 6.90 -7.90 -17.75
CA ALA A 199 6.23 -8.24 -19.01
C ALA A 199 4.94 -9.04 -18.73
N GLN A 200 5.04 -10.02 -17.83
CA GLN A 200 3.91 -10.84 -17.41
C GLN A 200 2.84 -10.02 -16.67
N VAL A 201 3.23 -9.02 -15.85
CA VAL A 201 2.27 -8.11 -15.20
C VAL A 201 1.50 -7.31 -16.26
N ARG A 202 2.18 -6.73 -17.25
CA ARG A 202 1.49 -5.99 -18.33
C ARG A 202 0.50 -6.86 -19.08
N ASP A 203 0.89 -8.09 -19.44
CA ASP A 203 0.02 -9.04 -20.10
C ASP A 203 -1.17 -9.46 -19.22
N ALA A 204 -0.94 -9.70 -17.93
CA ALA A 204 -1.99 -10.04 -16.98
C ALA A 204 -2.99 -8.89 -16.77
N LEU A 205 -2.52 -7.63 -16.72
CA LEU A 205 -3.38 -6.45 -16.66
C LEU A 205 -4.19 -6.23 -17.93
N PHE A 206 -3.66 -6.61 -19.08
CA PHE A 206 -4.38 -6.52 -20.36
C PHE A 206 -5.50 -7.56 -20.47
N ARG A 207 -5.32 -8.71 -19.84
CA ARG A 207 -6.29 -9.83 -19.86
C ARG A 207 -7.33 -9.79 -18.73
N ALA A 208 -7.27 -8.80 -17.85
CA ALA A 208 -8.18 -8.66 -16.70
C ALA A 208 -9.58 -8.20 -17.10
#